data_c832059922463c1b66038f0c569bc3f4
#
_entry.id   c832059922463c1b66038f0c569bc3f4
#
_cell.length_a   1.000
_cell.length_b   1.000
_cell.length_c   1.000
_cell.angle_alpha   90.00
_cell.angle_beta   90.00
_cell.angle_gamma   90.00
#
_symmetry.space_group_name_H-M   'P 1'
#
loop_
_entity.id
_entity.type
_entity.pdbx_description
1 polymer ?
#
loop_
_entity_poly.entity_id
_entity_poly.type
_entity_poly.pdbx_seq_one_letter_code
_entity_poly.pdbx_strand_id
1 'polypeptide(L)'
;MRIPLLGIVALLAALLVLDSGQSEAAEHPLPPAELTLIHANDVYEIQPVEGGRFGGPARVATVIAALKQAGTPVLATLGGDYLSPSALGTARVDGQPLAGRQMVEVLGAMGLEWTTLGNHEFDVSEARFRAHLGEAKFGIVAANVVGADGQPFAGVVASTVVPVQAGERTLRIGLVGLTMDANRKDWVRYRDPIASARAEVAKLQGKTDAIVALTHLSLAQDSSLATAVPGIDLILGGHEHENWQIFRGPGFMPIVKADANFRSVAIVTLRFAAAGTRPTVTTRLQLIDDSIPADPRVAALADRWTEVGFAAFRQDGFTPERVIAVTDEPLDGLEATVRNRPGRLTGLIARAMLREAKGADVALFNGGSVRIDDVLPAGPITEYDILRILPFGGRVVAATLDGALLTRVLDVGVHNQGLGGYLHSASITWENGVWQVGGKPVDPAGRYRVALTDFLLTGGEVNLGFLTRDNPQVRDILEMRDIRRVLIEELAATWPKPAEP
;
A
#
# COMPACT_ATOMS: atom_id res chain seq x y z
N MET A 1 89.89 -71.73 9.09
CA MET A 1 89.35 -72.82 9.90
C MET A 1 87.82 -72.69 9.82
N ARG A 2 87.11 -73.73 9.53
CA ARG A 2 85.80 -73.81 8.94
C ARG A 2 84.65 -73.37 9.83
N ILE A 3 83.72 -72.55 9.29
CA ILE A 3 82.43 -72.15 9.83
C ILE A 3 81.34 -73.03 9.25
N PRO A 4 80.37 -73.52 9.98
CA PRO A 4 79.11 -73.97 9.38
C PRO A 4 77.98 -72.97 9.49
N LEU A 5 77.24 -72.85 8.41
CA LEU A 5 75.97 -72.17 8.25
C LEU A 5 74.86 -72.82 9.12
N LEU A 6 74.07 -72.01 9.74
CA LEU A 6 72.71 -72.42 10.14
C LEU A 6 71.69 -71.33 9.61
N GLY A 7 70.72 -71.84 8.87
CA GLY A 7 69.72 -71.05 8.26
C GLY A 7 68.57 -70.64 9.26
N ILE A 8 68.08 -69.47 9.07
CA ILE A 8 66.86 -68.98 9.72
C ILE A 8 65.78 -68.79 8.67
N VAL A 9 64.70 -69.54 8.79
CA VAL A 9 63.47 -69.41 8.00
C VAL A 9 62.69 -68.26 8.60
N ALA A 10 62.58 -67.17 7.86
CA ALA A 10 61.70 -66.04 8.28
C ALA A 10 60.31 -66.26 7.69
N LEU A 11 59.31 -66.42 8.56
CA LEU A 11 57.91 -66.49 8.23
C LEU A 11 57.42 -65.04 7.94
N LEU A 12 57.13 -64.70 6.67
CA LEU A 12 56.43 -63.46 6.32
C LEU A 12 54.95 -63.66 6.56
N ALA A 13 54.38 -63.01 7.65
CA ALA A 13 52.95 -62.82 7.82
C ALA A 13 52.57 -61.59 7.05
N ALA A 14 51.85 -61.78 5.91
CA ALA A 14 51.19 -60.61 5.22
C ALA A 14 50.01 -60.15 5.99
N LEU A 15 50.09 -58.96 6.63
CA LEU A 15 48.94 -58.20 7.11
C LEU A 15 48.25 -57.60 5.90
N LEU A 16 47.09 -58.12 5.50
CA LEU A 16 46.13 -57.45 4.66
C LEU A 16 45.43 -56.35 5.52
N VAL A 17 45.87 -55.09 5.39
CA VAL A 17 45.13 -53.95 5.83
C VAL A 17 43.98 -53.76 4.82
N LEU A 18 42.79 -54.18 5.20
CA LEU A 18 41.56 -53.76 4.52
C LEU A 18 41.36 -52.24 4.78
N ASP A 19 41.84 -51.42 3.84
CA ASP A 19 41.53 -50.01 3.78
C ASP A 19 40.05 -49.89 3.42
N SER A 20 39.19 -49.73 4.44
CA SER A 20 37.81 -49.37 4.26
C SER A 20 37.75 -47.87 3.85
N GLY A 21 38.07 -47.65 2.57
CA GLY A 21 37.82 -46.36 1.95
C GLY A 21 36.35 -46.05 2.08
N GLN A 22 35.99 -45.29 3.12
CA GLN A 22 34.77 -44.50 3.08
C GLN A 22 34.96 -43.53 1.90
N SER A 23 34.32 -43.89 0.78
CA SER A 23 34.09 -42.93 -0.29
C SER A 23 33.26 -41.82 0.31
N GLU A 24 33.89 -40.73 0.77
CA GLU A 24 33.23 -39.44 0.87
C GLU A 24 32.69 -39.17 -0.53
N ALA A 25 31.38 -39.36 -0.71
CA ALA A 25 30.71 -38.93 -1.90
C ALA A 25 31.04 -37.42 -2.03
N ALA A 26 31.89 -37.09 -3.00
CA ALA A 26 32.17 -35.69 -3.30
C ALA A 26 30.80 -35.03 -3.53
N GLU A 27 30.39 -34.18 -2.60
CA GLU A 27 29.21 -33.35 -2.79
C GLU A 27 29.43 -32.51 -4.04
N HIS A 28 28.85 -32.96 -5.15
CA HIS A 28 28.84 -32.15 -6.36
C HIS A 28 28.20 -30.82 -6.01
N PRO A 29 28.84 -29.68 -6.29
CA PRO A 29 28.24 -28.37 -6.00
C PRO A 29 26.90 -28.31 -6.70
N LEU A 30 25.85 -27.99 -5.92
CA LEU A 30 24.51 -27.83 -6.47
C LEU A 30 24.54 -26.81 -7.62
N PRO A 31 23.82 -27.07 -8.72
CA PRO A 31 23.83 -26.19 -9.88
C PRO A 31 23.31 -24.77 -9.50
N PRO A 32 23.73 -23.75 -10.25
CA PRO A 32 23.15 -22.41 -10.09
C PRO A 32 21.62 -22.46 -10.21
N ALA A 33 20.94 -21.69 -9.38
CA ALA A 33 19.47 -21.60 -9.38
C ALA A 33 19.02 -20.15 -9.39
N GLU A 34 17.89 -19.90 -9.99
CA GLU A 34 17.27 -18.55 -10.03
C GLU A 34 15.83 -18.61 -9.53
N LEU A 35 15.41 -17.52 -8.88
CA LEU A 35 14.03 -17.25 -8.52
C LEU A 35 13.69 -15.82 -8.95
N THR A 36 12.56 -15.65 -9.60
CA THR A 36 12.00 -14.33 -9.89
C THR A 36 10.91 -14.01 -8.87
N LEU A 37 11.05 -12.87 -8.20
CA LEU A 37 9.98 -12.26 -7.40
C LEU A 37 9.31 -11.19 -8.25
N ILE A 38 7.97 -11.21 -8.33
CA ILE A 38 7.19 -10.10 -8.85
C ILE A 38 6.50 -9.43 -7.65
N HIS A 39 6.79 -8.15 -7.45
CA HIS A 39 6.36 -7.42 -6.27
C HIS A 39 5.57 -6.17 -6.65
N ALA A 40 4.49 -5.94 -5.93
CA ALA A 40 3.68 -4.73 -5.96
C ALA A 40 3.37 -4.28 -4.53
N ASN A 41 2.80 -3.10 -4.38
CA ASN A 41 2.38 -2.54 -3.09
C ASN A 41 1.25 -1.53 -3.29
N ASP A 42 0.48 -1.26 -2.22
CA ASP A 42 -0.50 -0.19 -2.17
C ASP A 42 -1.51 -0.25 -3.33
N VAL A 43 -2.33 -1.30 -3.34
CA VAL A 43 -3.28 -1.58 -4.41
C VAL A 43 -4.70 -1.40 -3.92
N TYR A 44 -5.37 -0.38 -4.39
CA TYR A 44 -6.73 0.00 -3.97
C TYR A 44 -7.79 -0.19 -5.07
N GLU A 45 -7.35 -0.37 -6.32
CA GLU A 45 -8.21 -0.47 -7.48
C GLU A 45 -8.09 -1.84 -8.16
N ILE A 46 -9.25 -2.43 -8.48
CA ILE A 46 -9.34 -3.69 -9.24
C ILE A 46 -9.42 -3.48 -10.75
N GLN A 47 -9.61 -2.23 -11.18
CA GLN A 47 -9.61 -1.81 -12.58
C GLN A 47 -8.35 -0.99 -12.89
N PRO A 48 -7.96 -0.87 -14.15
CA PRO A 48 -6.90 0.04 -14.56
C PRO A 48 -7.22 1.49 -14.19
N VAL A 49 -6.17 2.25 -13.88
CA VAL A 49 -6.21 3.68 -13.50
C VAL A 49 -5.79 4.59 -14.66
N GLU A 50 -5.82 5.91 -14.44
CA GLU A 50 -5.48 6.93 -15.46
C GLU A 50 -6.26 6.75 -16.76
N GLY A 51 -7.59 6.63 -16.66
CA GLY A 51 -8.44 6.40 -17.82
C GLY A 51 -8.24 5.05 -18.51
N GLY A 52 -7.72 4.06 -17.79
CA GLY A 52 -7.49 2.71 -18.29
C GLY A 52 -6.08 2.47 -18.86
N ARG A 53 -5.20 3.48 -18.81
CA ARG A 53 -3.84 3.39 -19.35
C ARG A 53 -2.92 2.49 -18.54
N PHE A 54 -2.96 2.60 -17.22
CA PHE A 54 -2.02 1.91 -16.34
C PHE A 54 -2.71 0.99 -15.35
N GLY A 55 -1.94 0.04 -14.81
CA GLY A 55 -2.38 -0.84 -13.74
C GLY A 55 -3.36 -1.91 -14.17
N GLY A 56 -4.06 -2.42 -13.18
CA GLY A 56 -5.05 -3.50 -13.32
C GLY A 56 -4.48 -4.88 -13.03
N PRO A 57 -5.03 -5.61 -12.05
CA PRO A 57 -4.57 -6.96 -11.67
C PRO A 57 -4.66 -7.98 -12.81
N ALA A 58 -5.57 -7.79 -13.76
CA ALA A 58 -5.68 -8.67 -14.94
C ALA A 58 -4.45 -8.58 -15.86
N ARG A 59 -3.84 -7.40 -16.00
CA ARG A 59 -2.58 -7.24 -16.76
C ARG A 59 -1.39 -7.84 -16.00
N VAL A 60 -1.37 -7.66 -14.67
CA VAL A 60 -0.34 -8.27 -13.81
C VAL A 60 -0.40 -9.79 -13.89
N ALA A 61 -1.60 -10.39 -13.90
CA ALA A 61 -1.77 -11.84 -14.11
C ALA A 61 -1.12 -12.32 -15.42
N THR A 62 -1.24 -11.55 -16.50
CA THR A 62 -0.58 -11.84 -17.78
C THR A 62 0.94 -11.80 -17.64
N VAL A 63 1.48 -10.80 -16.94
CA VAL A 63 2.93 -10.71 -16.68
C VAL A 63 3.42 -11.91 -15.85
N ILE A 64 2.68 -12.27 -14.79
CA ILE A 64 3.00 -13.46 -13.96
C ILE A 64 3.02 -14.72 -14.84
N ALA A 65 2.01 -14.91 -15.70
CA ALA A 65 1.93 -16.06 -16.60
C ALA A 65 3.10 -16.10 -17.59
N ALA A 66 3.48 -14.97 -18.17
CA ALA A 66 4.60 -14.85 -19.09
C ALA A 66 5.94 -15.19 -18.40
N LEU A 67 6.16 -14.71 -17.18
CA LEU A 67 7.35 -15.03 -16.39
C LEU A 67 7.42 -16.54 -16.06
N LYS A 68 6.31 -17.15 -15.66
CA LYS A 68 6.23 -18.60 -15.40
C LYS A 68 6.49 -19.42 -16.67
N GLN A 69 6.01 -18.99 -17.83
CA GLN A 69 6.27 -19.65 -19.12
C GLN A 69 7.73 -19.55 -19.56
N ALA A 70 8.47 -18.52 -19.13
CA ALA A 70 9.90 -18.39 -19.42
C ALA A 70 10.77 -19.44 -18.69
N GLY A 71 10.17 -20.27 -17.82
CA GLY A 71 10.84 -21.42 -17.18
C GLY A 71 11.57 -21.09 -15.87
N THR A 72 11.58 -19.83 -15.43
CA THR A 72 12.09 -19.46 -14.11
C THR A 72 10.96 -19.54 -13.09
N PRO A 73 11.17 -20.12 -11.90
CA PRO A 73 10.15 -20.09 -10.86
C PRO A 73 9.81 -18.63 -10.46
N VAL A 74 8.53 -18.36 -10.23
CA VAL A 74 8.02 -17.02 -9.92
C VAL A 74 7.29 -17.08 -8.58
N LEU A 75 7.58 -16.12 -7.71
CA LEU A 75 6.85 -15.88 -6.47
C LEU A 75 6.25 -14.46 -6.51
N ALA A 76 4.93 -14.37 -6.46
CA ALA A 76 4.21 -13.09 -6.48
C ALA A 76 3.98 -12.59 -5.05
N THR A 77 4.39 -11.33 -4.78
CA THR A 77 4.34 -10.72 -3.46
C THR A 77 3.69 -9.34 -3.48
N LEU A 78 3.12 -8.93 -2.34
CA LEU A 78 2.51 -7.61 -2.14
C LEU A 78 3.00 -7.00 -0.82
N GLY A 79 3.31 -5.70 -0.85
CA GLY A 79 3.80 -4.93 0.29
C GLY A 79 2.71 -4.37 1.22
N GLY A 80 1.52 -4.99 1.27
CA GLY A 80 0.40 -4.51 2.09
C GLY A 80 -0.43 -3.41 1.44
N ASP A 81 -1.42 -2.91 2.18
CA ASP A 81 -2.41 -1.88 1.79
C ASP A 81 -3.22 -2.27 0.55
N TYR A 82 -4.16 -3.20 0.77
CA TYR A 82 -5.07 -3.68 -0.28
C TYR A 82 -6.55 -3.74 0.14
N LEU A 83 -6.87 -3.63 1.45
CA LEU A 83 -8.27 -3.68 1.88
C LEU A 83 -8.95 -2.30 1.83
N SER A 84 -8.22 -1.25 2.06
CA SER A 84 -8.68 0.14 2.14
C SER A 84 -7.53 1.10 1.78
N PRO A 85 -7.83 2.34 1.37
CA PRO A 85 -9.12 2.88 0.97
C PRO A 85 -9.47 2.53 -0.48
N SER A 86 -10.75 2.23 -0.74
CA SER A 86 -11.25 1.98 -2.09
C SER A 86 -12.70 2.44 -2.19
N ALA A 87 -13.08 3.05 -3.30
CA ALA A 87 -14.47 3.41 -3.54
C ALA A 87 -15.36 2.16 -3.48
N LEU A 88 -14.99 1.10 -4.20
CA LEU A 88 -15.73 -0.18 -4.17
C LEU A 88 -15.80 -0.77 -2.77
N GLY A 89 -14.75 -0.60 -1.95
CA GLY A 89 -14.73 -1.04 -0.57
C GLY A 89 -15.82 -0.42 0.29
N THR A 90 -16.29 0.79 -0.04
CA THR A 90 -17.37 1.48 0.67
C THR A 90 -18.77 1.07 0.23
N ALA A 91 -18.90 0.43 -0.94
CA ALA A 91 -20.17 -0.03 -1.48
C ALA A 91 -20.84 -1.05 -0.54
N ARG A 92 -22.13 -0.83 -0.23
CA ARG A 92 -22.88 -1.64 0.74
C ARG A 92 -23.71 -2.71 0.04
N VAL A 93 -23.34 -3.95 0.27
CA VAL A 93 -24.10 -5.14 -0.19
C VAL A 93 -24.75 -5.77 1.03
N ASP A 94 -26.05 -5.98 1.00
CA ASP A 94 -26.83 -6.48 2.15
C ASP A 94 -26.60 -5.67 3.43
N GLY A 95 -26.50 -4.35 3.28
CA GLY A 95 -26.27 -3.40 4.38
C GLY A 95 -24.85 -3.38 4.96
N GLN A 96 -23.92 -4.17 4.40
CA GLN A 96 -22.53 -4.26 4.87
C GLN A 96 -21.57 -3.75 3.79
N PRO A 97 -20.53 -2.95 4.13
CA PRO A 97 -19.52 -2.54 3.16
C PRO A 97 -18.74 -3.76 2.65
N LEU A 98 -18.31 -3.72 1.40
CA LEU A 98 -17.40 -4.74 0.82
C LEU A 98 -16.07 -4.79 1.58
N ALA A 99 -15.57 -3.63 2.00
CA ALA A 99 -14.42 -3.48 2.91
C ALA A 99 -13.17 -4.26 2.48
N GLY A 100 -12.89 -4.32 1.16
CA GLY A 100 -11.72 -5.03 0.61
C GLY A 100 -11.98 -6.46 0.14
N ARG A 101 -13.19 -7.01 0.30
CA ARG A 101 -13.52 -8.38 -0.15
C ARG A 101 -13.22 -8.59 -1.64
N GLN A 102 -13.55 -7.61 -2.48
CA GLN A 102 -13.27 -7.63 -3.91
C GLN A 102 -11.76 -7.72 -4.19
N MET A 103 -10.94 -7.05 -3.37
CA MET A 103 -9.48 -7.08 -3.50
C MET A 103 -8.93 -8.47 -3.18
N VAL A 104 -9.36 -9.07 -2.08
CA VAL A 104 -8.92 -10.41 -1.64
C VAL A 104 -9.18 -11.45 -2.74
N GLU A 105 -10.39 -11.43 -3.34
CA GLU A 105 -10.75 -12.41 -4.39
C GLU A 105 -9.96 -12.14 -5.69
N VAL A 106 -9.85 -10.88 -6.12
CA VAL A 106 -9.18 -10.52 -7.37
C VAL A 106 -7.66 -10.74 -7.27
N LEU A 107 -7.02 -10.36 -6.17
CA LEU A 107 -5.59 -10.59 -5.95
C LEU A 107 -5.26 -12.09 -5.89
N GLY A 108 -6.10 -12.89 -5.23
CA GLY A 108 -5.96 -14.34 -5.25
C GLY A 108 -6.09 -14.93 -6.67
N ALA A 109 -7.03 -14.46 -7.48
CA ALA A 109 -7.23 -14.88 -8.87
C ALA A 109 -6.08 -14.41 -9.80
N MET A 110 -5.49 -13.26 -9.54
CA MET A 110 -4.29 -12.72 -10.21
C MET A 110 -3.08 -13.64 -10.01
N GLY A 111 -3.03 -14.37 -8.90
CA GLY A 111 -1.93 -15.25 -8.55
C GLY A 111 -0.99 -14.70 -7.49
N LEU A 112 -1.46 -13.79 -6.64
CA LEU A 112 -0.74 -13.38 -5.43
C LEU A 112 -0.48 -14.61 -4.54
N GLU A 113 0.74 -14.76 -4.06
CA GLU A 113 1.14 -15.89 -3.22
C GLU A 113 1.42 -15.48 -1.77
N TRP A 114 2.04 -14.31 -1.56
CA TRP A 114 2.36 -13.80 -0.22
C TRP A 114 2.21 -12.28 -0.12
N THR A 115 1.75 -11.84 1.04
CA THR A 115 1.66 -10.41 1.38
C THR A 115 2.06 -10.16 2.83
N THR A 116 2.32 -8.90 3.17
CA THR A 116 2.31 -8.40 4.55
C THR A 116 1.04 -7.59 4.79
N LEU A 117 0.83 -7.13 6.02
CA LEU A 117 -0.22 -6.17 6.35
C LEU A 117 0.35 -4.75 6.24
N GLY A 118 -0.39 -3.83 5.65
CA GLY A 118 -0.12 -2.41 5.74
C GLY A 118 -0.93 -1.74 6.86
N ASN A 119 -0.93 -0.42 6.92
CA ASN A 119 -1.69 0.31 7.93
C ASN A 119 -3.17 0.44 7.56
N HIS A 120 -3.50 0.43 6.29
CA HIS A 120 -4.88 0.56 5.81
C HIS A 120 -5.68 -0.75 5.87
N GLU A 121 -5.07 -1.89 6.13
CA GLU A 121 -5.78 -3.11 6.51
C GLU A 121 -6.61 -2.91 7.79
N PHE A 122 -6.22 -1.98 8.65
CA PHE A 122 -6.90 -1.70 9.92
C PHE A 122 -7.96 -0.60 9.82
N ASP A 123 -8.21 -0.03 8.64
CA ASP A 123 -9.29 0.93 8.44
C ASP A 123 -10.67 0.29 8.44
N VAL A 124 -10.74 -0.99 8.10
CA VAL A 124 -11.99 -1.77 8.15
C VAL A 124 -12.30 -2.22 9.59
N SER A 125 -13.53 -2.65 9.84
CA SER A 125 -13.88 -3.20 11.16
C SER A 125 -13.13 -4.51 11.45
N GLU A 126 -12.86 -4.79 12.74
CA GLU A 126 -12.19 -6.03 13.16
C GLU A 126 -12.86 -7.28 12.57
N ALA A 127 -14.20 -7.32 12.59
CA ALA A 127 -14.96 -8.46 12.05
C ALA A 127 -14.69 -8.65 10.54
N ARG A 128 -14.61 -7.57 9.76
CA ARG A 128 -14.29 -7.63 8.34
C ARG A 128 -12.85 -8.01 8.09
N PHE A 129 -11.93 -7.40 8.81
CA PHE A 129 -10.51 -7.78 8.74
C PHE A 129 -10.30 -9.28 8.97
N ARG A 130 -10.86 -9.83 10.06
CA ARG A 130 -10.75 -11.26 10.37
C ARG A 130 -11.42 -12.15 9.33
N ALA A 131 -12.56 -11.74 8.78
CA ALA A 131 -13.23 -12.48 7.69
C ALA A 131 -12.33 -12.53 6.44
N HIS A 132 -11.72 -11.42 6.05
CA HIS A 132 -10.85 -11.34 4.88
C HIS A 132 -9.56 -12.13 5.02
N LEU A 133 -8.99 -12.20 6.24
CA LEU A 133 -7.87 -13.12 6.50
C LEU A 133 -8.26 -14.58 6.25
N GLY A 134 -9.49 -14.98 6.60
CA GLY A 134 -10.02 -16.33 6.35
C GLY A 134 -10.40 -16.60 4.88
N GLU A 135 -10.74 -15.57 4.11
CA GLU A 135 -11.09 -15.65 2.69
C GLU A 135 -9.85 -15.65 1.77
N ALA A 136 -8.71 -15.13 2.25
CA ALA A 136 -7.48 -15.03 1.48
C ALA A 136 -6.95 -16.41 1.06
N LYS A 137 -6.61 -16.54 -0.23
CA LYS A 137 -5.98 -17.74 -0.79
C LYS A 137 -4.46 -17.60 -0.94
N PHE A 138 -3.90 -16.57 -0.38
CA PHE A 138 -2.47 -16.27 -0.32
C PHE A 138 -2.02 -16.20 1.14
N GLY A 139 -0.73 -16.43 1.38
CA GLY A 139 -0.14 -16.35 2.71
C GLY A 139 0.05 -14.92 3.17
N ILE A 140 -0.05 -14.70 4.48
CA ILE A 140 0.12 -13.38 5.10
C ILE A 140 1.18 -13.48 6.19
N VAL A 141 2.20 -12.64 6.10
CA VAL A 141 3.26 -12.53 7.10
C VAL A 141 3.18 -11.17 7.83
N ALA A 142 3.21 -11.17 9.17
CA ALA A 142 3.33 -9.96 9.98
C ALA A 142 3.91 -10.30 11.36
N ALA A 143 5.15 -9.93 11.61
CA ALA A 143 5.88 -10.30 12.82
C ALA A 143 5.61 -9.35 13.99
N ASN A 144 5.31 -8.09 13.70
CA ASN A 144 5.20 -7.03 14.71
C ASN A 144 3.77 -6.55 14.97
N VAL A 145 2.76 -7.18 14.35
CA VAL A 145 1.34 -6.84 14.56
C VAL A 145 0.59 -8.02 15.14
N VAL A 146 -0.15 -7.76 16.20
CA VAL A 146 -0.92 -8.78 16.94
C VAL A 146 -2.27 -8.22 17.39
N GLY A 147 -3.18 -9.10 17.78
CA GLY A 147 -4.45 -8.71 18.38
C GLY A 147 -4.28 -8.04 19.75
N ALA A 148 -5.37 -7.49 20.29
CA ALA A 148 -5.39 -6.86 21.63
C ALA A 148 -4.95 -7.82 22.75
N ASP A 149 -5.15 -9.12 22.54
CA ASP A 149 -4.72 -10.21 23.42
C ASP A 149 -3.22 -10.55 23.32
N GLY A 150 -2.49 -9.87 22.43
CA GLY A 150 -1.06 -10.09 22.16
C GLY A 150 -0.76 -11.34 21.32
N GLN A 151 -1.79 -12.03 20.79
CA GLN A 151 -1.63 -13.18 19.91
C GLN A 151 -1.66 -12.79 18.44
N PRO A 152 -0.97 -13.51 17.54
CA PRO A 152 -1.11 -13.33 16.10
C PRO A 152 -2.57 -13.49 15.66
N PHE A 153 -2.98 -12.76 14.63
CA PHE A 153 -4.29 -12.99 14.02
C PHE A 153 -4.33 -14.36 13.34
N ALA A 154 -5.48 -15.03 13.39
CA ALA A 154 -5.65 -16.32 12.72
C ALA A 154 -5.38 -16.18 11.19
N GLY A 155 -4.56 -17.08 10.66
CA GLY A 155 -4.13 -17.04 9.25
C GLY A 155 -2.91 -16.15 8.97
N VAL A 156 -2.41 -15.41 9.98
CA VAL A 156 -1.20 -14.58 9.86
C VAL A 156 -0.05 -15.26 10.61
N VAL A 157 1.11 -15.36 9.98
CA VAL A 157 2.33 -15.89 10.60
C VAL A 157 3.40 -14.80 10.70
N ALA A 158 4.26 -14.86 11.71
CA ALA A 158 5.32 -13.86 11.87
C ALA A 158 6.38 -13.97 10.76
N SER A 159 6.75 -15.19 10.43
CA SER A 159 7.66 -15.55 9.34
C SER A 159 7.36 -16.95 8.84
N THR A 160 7.85 -17.29 7.66
CA THR A 160 7.69 -18.62 7.06
C THR A 160 8.88 -18.96 6.18
N VAL A 161 9.01 -20.24 5.82
CA VAL A 161 9.93 -20.73 4.80
C VAL A 161 9.12 -21.26 3.61
N VAL A 162 9.27 -20.62 2.46
CA VAL A 162 8.60 -21.00 1.21
C VAL A 162 9.58 -21.86 0.38
N PRO A 163 9.27 -23.15 0.17
CA PRO A 163 10.05 -23.98 -0.74
C PRO A 163 9.69 -23.64 -2.19
N VAL A 164 10.70 -23.36 -3.01
CA VAL A 164 10.53 -23.03 -4.43
C VAL A 164 11.39 -23.95 -5.27
N GLN A 165 10.78 -24.71 -6.17
CA GLN A 165 11.50 -25.60 -7.07
C GLN A 165 12.16 -24.80 -8.19
N ALA A 166 13.49 -24.82 -8.27
CA ALA A 166 14.30 -24.12 -9.26
C ALA A 166 15.22 -25.12 -9.99
N GLY A 167 14.72 -25.71 -11.06
CA GLY A 167 15.38 -26.82 -11.73
C GLY A 167 15.47 -28.03 -10.80
N GLU A 168 16.66 -28.57 -10.61
CA GLU A 168 16.94 -29.71 -9.72
C GLU A 168 17.07 -29.29 -8.25
N ARG A 169 17.08 -27.98 -7.95
CA ARG A 169 17.30 -27.45 -6.61
C ARG A 169 15.99 -26.91 -6.02
N THR A 170 15.70 -27.24 -4.76
CA THR A 170 14.63 -26.58 -3.98
C THR A 170 15.26 -25.45 -3.19
N LEU A 171 14.92 -24.21 -3.55
CA LEU A 171 15.27 -23.01 -2.80
C LEU A 171 14.32 -22.85 -1.61
N ARG A 172 14.85 -22.49 -0.44
CA ARG A 172 14.09 -22.20 0.77
C ARG A 172 14.15 -20.71 1.03
N ILE A 173 13.06 -20.00 0.73
CA ILE A 173 12.98 -18.56 0.87
C ILE A 173 12.30 -18.23 2.20
N GLY A 174 13.03 -17.60 3.10
CA GLY A 174 12.47 -17.05 4.34
C GLY A 174 11.72 -15.76 4.05
N LEU A 175 10.46 -15.66 4.49
CA LEU A 175 9.70 -14.43 4.44
C LEU A 175 9.45 -13.92 5.86
N VAL A 176 9.66 -12.62 6.10
CA VAL A 176 9.35 -11.92 7.36
C VAL A 176 8.48 -10.72 7.04
N GLY A 177 7.32 -10.60 7.68
CA GLY A 177 6.42 -9.46 7.47
C GLY A 177 6.60 -8.37 8.53
N LEU A 178 6.59 -7.09 8.12
CA LEU A 178 6.69 -5.95 9.04
C LEU A 178 5.74 -4.84 8.61
N THR A 179 5.04 -4.27 9.59
CA THR A 179 4.03 -3.22 9.39
C THR A 179 4.37 -2.01 10.26
N MET A 180 4.17 -0.81 9.74
CA MET A 180 4.34 0.42 10.50
C MET A 180 3.25 0.59 11.57
N ASP A 181 3.60 1.26 12.67
CA ASP A 181 2.66 1.58 13.75
C ASP A 181 1.84 2.83 13.36
N ALA A 182 0.77 2.59 12.60
CA ALA A 182 -0.16 3.63 12.16
C ALA A 182 -1.61 3.08 12.17
N ASN A 183 -2.61 3.97 12.04
CA ASN A 183 -4.03 3.61 12.04
C ASN A 183 -4.44 2.75 13.24
N ARG A 184 -3.95 3.12 14.43
CA ARG A 184 -4.16 2.39 15.68
C ARG A 184 -5.64 2.18 15.98
N LYS A 185 -5.97 0.91 16.30
CA LYS A 185 -7.31 0.49 16.73
C LYS A 185 -7.20 -0.20 18.09
N ASP A 186 -8.27 -0.21 18.86
CA ASP A 186 -8.29 -0.83 20.20
C ASP A 186 -8.02 -2.34 20.14
N TRP A 187 -8.31 -2.97 19.02
CA TRP A 187 -8.12 -4.40 18.79
C TRP A 187 -6.77 -4.78 18.16
N VAL A 188 -5.85 -3.80 17.89
CA VAL A 188 -4.52 -4.00 17.29
C VAL A 188 -3.44 -3.57 18.28
N ARG A 189 -2.33 -4.30 18.32
CA ARG A 189 -1.11 -3.92 19.04
C ARG A 189 0.08 -4.03 18.09
N TYR A 190 0.94 -3.03 18.13
CA TYR A 190 2.18 -2.97 17.37
C TYR A 190 3.36 -3.21 18.30
N ARG A 191 4.31 -4.02 17.85
CA ARG A 191 5.61 -4.25 18.46
C ARG A 191 6.67 -3.49 17.66
N ASP A 192 7.84 -3.29 18.26
CA ASP A 192 8.97 -2.68 17.54
C ASP A 192 9.35 -3.55 16.32
N PRO A 193 9.35 -2.98 15.09
CA PRO A 193 9.60 -3.74 13.88
C PRO A 193 11.03 -4.28 13.80
N ILE A 194 12.03 -3.54 14.29
CA ILE A 194 13.43 -3.98 14.27
C ILE A 194 13.67 -5.13 15.22
N ALA A 195 13.13 -5.06 16.44
CA ALA A 195 13.23 -6.15 17.41
C ALA A 195 12.52 -7.42 16.92
N SER A 196 11.32 -7.25 16.31
CA SER A 196 10.56 -8.35 15.72
C SER A 196 11.30 -8.99 14.54
N ALA A 197 11.86 -8.18 13.64
CA ALA A 197 12.66 -8.67 12.53
C ALA A 197 13.88 -9.47 13.00
N ARG A 198 14.63 -8.96 13.98
CA ARG A 198 15.79 -9.67 14.56
C ARG A 198 15.42 -11.05 15.10
N ALA A 199 14.29 -11.13 15.81
CA ALA A 199 13.82 -12.38 16.38
C ALA A 199 13.44 -13.41 15.29
N GLU A 200 12.76 -12.96 14.23
CA GLU A 200 12.35 -13.85 13.13
C GLU A 200 13.53 -14.24 12.24
N VAL A 201 14.43 -13.31 11.89
CA VAL A 201 15.65 -13.60 11.14
C VAL A 201 16.50 -14.65 11.86
N ALA A 202 16.67 -14.53 13.19
CA ALA A 202 17.40 -15.54 13.97
C ALA A 202 16.79 -16.93 13.90
N LYS A 203 15.46 -17.06 13.80
CA LYS A 203 14.78 -18.36 13.60
C LYS A 203 14.98 -18.95 12.21
N LEU A 204 15.15 -18.10 11.20
CA LEU A 204 15.29 -18.49 9.79
C LEU A 204 16.73 -18.77 9.38
N GLN A 205 17.70 -18.18 10.06
CA GLN A 205 19.13 -18.40 9.80
C GLN A 205 19.50 -19.88 9.81
N GLY A 206 20.28 -20.32 8.81
CA GLY A 206 20.68 -21.71 8.61
C GLY A 206 19.57 -22.64 8.08
N LYS A 207 18.34 -22.16 7.95
CA LYS A 207 17.20 -22.93 7.41
C LYS A 207 16.77 -22.46 6.02
N THR A 208 17.29 -21.34 5.57
CA THR A 208 16.89 -20.65 4.32
C THR A 208 18.10 -20.36 3.45
N ASP A 209 17.87 -20.28 2.13
CA ASP A 209 18.87 -19.88 1.14
C ASP A 209 18.89 -18.35 0.96
N ALA A 210 17.78 -17.68 1.23
CA ALA A 210 17.67 -16.21 1.32
C ALA A 210 16.54 -15.83 2.30
N ILE A 211 16.65 -14.64 2.89
CA ILE A 211 15.61 -14.03 3.73
C ILE A 211 15.15 -12.74 3.06
N VAL A 212 13.87 -12.68 2.73
CA VAL A 212 13.19 -11.50 2.17
C VAL A 212 12.26 -10.91 3.22
N ALA A 213 12.44 -9.64 3.52
CA ALA A 213 11.47 -8.90 4.33
C ALA A 213 10.39 -8.30 3.42
N LEU A 214 9.13 -8.68 3.66
CA LEU A 214 7.96 -8.00 3.09
C LEU A 214 7.56 -6.92 4.08
N THR A 215 7.72 -5.64 3.70
CA THR A 215 7.51 -4.55 4.63
C THR A 215 6.40 -3.61 4.17
N HIS A 216 5.67 -3.07 5.14
CA HIS A 216 4.88 -1.87 4.96
C HIS A 216 5.37 -0.83 5.97
N LEU A 217 6.58 -0.35 5.71
CA LEU A 217 7.31 0.62 6.53
C LEU A 217 7.66 1.83 5.66
N SER A 218 7.88 3.00 6.28
CA SER A 218 8.41 4.13 5.52
C SER A 218 9.83 3.83 5.02
N LEU A 219 10.25 4.50 3.94
CA LEU A 219 11.59 4.35 3.37
C LEU A 219 12.70 4.60 4.39
N ALA A 220 12.47 5.52 5.35
CA ALA A 220 13.38 5.76 6.47
C ALA A 220 13.45 4.59 7.45
N GLN A 221 12.32 3.96 7.74
CA GLN A 221 12.24 2.77 8.59
C GLN A 221 12.87 1.55 7.90
N ASP A 222 12.63 1.33 6.61
CA ASP A 222 13.30 0.29 5.81
C ASP A 222 14.81 0.49 5.76
N SER A 223 15.27 1.74 5.62
CA SER A 223 16.70 2.08 5.68
C SER A 223 17.32 1.76 7.04
N SER A 224 16.56 2.00 8.11
CA SER A 224 16.96 1.65 9.48
C SER A 224 17.00 0.13 9.68
N LEU A 225 16.01 -0.58 9.16
CA LEU A 225 15.92 -2.05 9.17
C LEU A 225 17.14 -2.67 8.46
N ALA A 226 17.46 -2.19 7.25
CA ALA A 226 18.60 -2.65 6.46
C ALA A 226 19.93 -2.49 7.20
N THR A 227 20.05 -1.48 8.05
CA THR A 227 21.25 -1.24 8.85
C THR A 227 21.27 -2.07 10.14
N ALA A 228 20.11 -2.22 10.78
CA ALA A 228 20.01 -2.77 12.13
C ALA A 228 19.87 -4.31 12.16
N VAL A 229 19.43 -4.94 11.08
CA VAL A 229 19.10 -6.38 11.03
C VAL A 229 19.93 -7.09 9.95
N PRO A 230 21.18 -7.46 10.24
CA PRO A 230 21.96 -8.26 9.31
C PRO A 230 21.30 -9.64 9.15
N GLY A 231 21.41 -10.21 7.93
CA GLY A 231 20.84 -11.51 7.60
C GLY A 231 19.59 -11.46 6.73
N ILE A 232 18.97 -10.30 6.56
CA ILE A 232 18.03 -10.03 5.46
C ILE A 232 18.83 -9.86 4.17
N ASP A 233 18.35 -10.39 3.05
CA ASP A 233 19.01 -10.30 1.73
C ASP A 233 18.32 -9.29 0.81
N LEU A 234 17.04 -9.02 1.04
CA LEU A 234 16.20 -8.14 0.23
C LEU A 234 15.04 -7.60 1.06
N ILE A 235 14.71 -6.32 0.89
CA ILE A 235 13.48 -5.70 1.39
C ILE A 235 12.58 -5.41 0.19
N LEU A 236 11.37 -5.94 0.21
CA LEU A 236 10.27 -5.64 -0.70
C LEU A 236 9.21 -4.88 0.08
N GLY A 237 9.10 -3.59 -0.17
CA GLY A 237 8.34 -2.67 0.67
C GLY A 237 7.08 -2.10 0.03
N GLY A 238 6.26 -1.44 0.85
CA GLY A 238 5.10 -0.63 0.47
C GLY A 238 5.11 0.72 1.18
N HIS A 239 3.94 1.35 1.30
CA HIS A 239 3.66 2.60 1.97
C HIS A 239 3.96 3.86 1.15
N GLU A 240 5.10 3.97 0.50
CA GLU A 240 5.29 4.99 -0.53
C GLU A 240 4.58 4.54 -1.80
N HIS A 241 3.77 5.43 -2.36
CA HIS A 241 3.01 5.15 -3.58
C HIS A 241 3.85 5.34 -4.85
N GLU A 242 5.08 5.81 -4.70
CA GLU A 242 6.08 5.93 -5.78
C GLU A 242 7.11 4.80 -5.69
N ASN A 243 7.69 4.44 -6.83
CA ASN A 243 8.71 3.40 -6.87
C ASN A 243 10.04 3.86 -6.27
N TRP A 244 10.72 2.92 -5.58
CA TRP A 244 12.05 3.12 -5.02
C TRP A 244 12.92 1.89 -5.26
N GLN A 245 14.14 2.13 -5.72
CA GLN A 245 15.18 1.11 -5.85
C GLN A 245 16.47 1.68 -5.27
N ILE A 246 16.77 1.34 -4.04
CA ILE A 246 17.92 1.89 -3.30
C ILE A 246 18.68 0.78 -2.57
N PHE A 247 19.91 1.08 -2.18
CA PHE A 247 20.75 0.19 -1.40
C PHE A 247 21.08 0.86 -0.08
N ARG A 248 20.96 0.14 1.05
CA ARG A 248 21.20 0.67 2.39
C ARG A 248 21.96 -0.32 3.25
N GLY A 249 22.49 0.21 4.37
CA GLY A 249 23.25 -0.56 5.35
C GLY A 249 24.64 -0.98 4.86
N PRO A 250 25.46 -1.59 5.74
CA PRO A 250 26.84 -1.96 5.44
C PRO A 250 26.96 -3.09 4.39
N GLY A 251 25.90 -3.86 4.19
CA GLY A 251 25.83 -4.94 3.19
C GLY A 251 25.24 -4.52 1.86
N PHE A 252 24.97 -3.22 1.64
CA PHE A 252 24.29 -2.71 0.43
C PHE A 252 22.99 -3.48 0.13
N MET A 253 22.17 -3.69 1.16
CA MET A 253 20.89 -4.39 1.04
C MET A 253 19.96 -3.64 0.10
N PRO A 254 19.39 -4.31 -0.92
CA PRO A 254 18.41 -3.68 -1.80
C PRO A 254 17.08 -3.50 -1.08
N ILE A 255 16.50 -2.30 -1.23
CA ILE A 255 15.13 -1.94 -0.85
C ILE A 255 14.39 -1.58 -2.12
N VAL A 256 13.29 -2.26 -2.39
CA VAL A 256 12.54 -2.14 -3.63
C VAL A 256 11.07 -1.93 -3.31
N LYS A 257 10.48 -0.89 -3.90
CA LYS A 257 9.05 -0.57 -3.86
C LYS A 257 8.58 -0.28 -5.29
N ALA A 258 7.34 -0.60 -5.60
CA ALA A 258 6.70 -0.31 -6.89
C ALA A 258 5.79 0.92 -6.79
N ASP A 259 5.26 1.40 -7.91
CA ASP A 259 4.22 2.42 -7.90
C ASP A 259 2.87 1.82 -7.49
N ALA A 260 2.08 2.57 -6.74
CA ALA A 260 0.76 2.15 -6.30
C ALA A 260 -0.19 1.77 -7.45
N ASN A 261 -1.26 1.04 -7.11
CA ASN A 261 -2.32 0.64 -8.05
C ASN A 261 -1.81 -0.13 -9.28
N PHE A 262 -0.73 -0.89 -9.11
CA PHE A 262 -0.10 -1.63 -10.22
C PHE A 262 0.35 -0.76 -11.40
N ARG A 263 0.58 0.55 -11.25
CA ARG A 263 1.18 1.33 -12.36
C ARG A 263 2.50 0.74 -12.81
N SER A 264 3.24 0.19 -11.85
CA SER A 264 4.39 -0.66 -12.12
C SER A 264 4.42 -1.86 -11.17
N VAL A 265 5.22 -2.85 -11.51
CA VAL A 265 5.64 -3.93 -10.62
C VAL A 265 7.15 -4.05 -10.63
N ALA A 266 7.73 -4.41 -9.50
CA ALA A 266 9.16 -4.73 -9.45
C ALA A 266 9.39 -6.20 -9.81
N ILE A 267 10.25 -6.46 -10.77
CA ILE A 267 10.74 -7.80 -11.13
C ILE A 267 12.13 -7.94 -10.52
N VAL A 268 12.24 -8.80 -9.53
CA VAL A 268 13.48 -9.01 -8.77
C VAL A 268 13.95 -10.45 -8.99
N THR A 269 15.17 -10.61 -9.48
CA THR A 269 15.77 -11.94 -9.68
C THR A 269 16.80 -12.19 -8.59
N LEU A 270 16.61 -13.28 -7.87
CA LEU A 270 17.59 -13.86 -6.94
C LEU A 270 18.36 -14.97 -7.64
N ARG A 271 19.66 -14.76 -7.81
CA ARG A 271 20.55 -15.77 -8.44
C ARG A 271 21.48 -16.36 -7.40
N PHE A 272 21.41 -17.68 -7.23
CA PHE A 272 22.19 -18.48 -6.29
C PHE A 272 23.29 -19.21 -7.03
N ALA A 273 24.53 -18.77 -6.91
CA ALA A 273 25.68 -19.39 -7.59
C ALA A 273 26.00 -20.78 -7.04
N ALA A 274 25.89 -20.96 -5.71
CA ALA A 274 26.10 -22.22 -5.02
C ALA A 274 25.24 -22.35 -3.78
N ALA A 275 25.15 -23.53 -3.18
CA ALA A 275 24.48 -23.72 -1.90
C ALA A 275 25.23 -22.95 -0.80
N GLY A 276 24.47 -22.34 0.14
CA GLY A 276 25.02 -21.61 1.27
C GLY A 276 25.62 -20.23 0.93
N THR A 277 25.58 -19.79 -0.34
CA THR A 277 25.99 -18.44 -0.73
C THR A 277 24.78 -17.51 -0.77
N ARG A 278 24.98 -16.25 -0.38
CA ARG A 278 23.94 -15.22 -0.56
C ARG A 278 23.62 -15.03 -2.04
N PRO A 279 22.36 -14.76 -2.38
CA PRO A 279 22.00 -14.52 -3.77
C PRO A 279 22.55 -13.19 -4.28
N THR A 280 22.85 -13.13 -5.57
CA THR A 280 22.94 -11.86 -6.28
C THR A 280 21.52 -11.40 -6.58
N VAL A 281 21.22 -10.14 -6.23
CA VAL A 281 19.90 -9.54 -6.45
C VAL A 281 19.98 -8.55 -7.61
N THR A 282 19.15 -8.74 -8.62
CA THR A 282 18.95 -7.76 -9.71
C THR A 282 17.49 -7.33 -9.75
N THR A 283 17.27 -6.06 -10.02
CA THR A 283 15.94 -5.48 -10.02
C THR A 283 15.67 -4.72 -11.31
N ARG A 284 14.44 -4.78 -11.79
CA ARG A 284 13.93 -3.90 -12.83
C ARG A 284 12.48 -3.53 -12.54
N LEU A 285 12.08 -2.34 -12.90
CA LEU A 285 10.70 -1.91 -12.88
C LEU A 285 10.02 -2.29 -14.20
N GLN A 286 8.80 -2.83 -14.11
CA GLN A 286 7.97 -3.16 -15.25
C GLN A 286 6.71 -2.29 -15.18
N LEU A 287 6.54 -1.36 -16.12
CA LEU A 287 5.27 -0.64 -16.27
C LEU A 287 4.17 -1.62 -16.66
N ILE A 288 3.01 -1.43 -16.08
CA ILE A 288 1.79 -2.19 -16.39
C ILE A 288 0.87 -1.22 -17.14
N ASP A 289 0.96 -1.21 -18.43
CA ASP A 289 0.21 -0.31 -19.31
C ASP A 289 -0.74 -1.06 -20.26
N ASP A 290 -1.42 -0.33 -21.12
CA ASP A 290 -2.44 -0.85 -22.04
C ASP A 290 -1.87 -1.69 -23.20
N SER A 291 -0.54 -1.75 -23.38
CA SER A 291 0.11 -2.67 -24.29
C SER A 291 0.08 -4.13 -23.80
N ILE A 292 -0.16 -4.34 -22.48
CA ILE A 292 -0.24 -5.68 -21.86
C ILE A 292 -1.68 -6.15 -21.93
N PRO A 293 -1.98 -7.27 -22.60
CA PRO A 293 -3.34 -7.80 -22.66
C PRO A 293 -3.79 -8.27 -21.25
N ALA A 294 -5.04 -7.98 -20.92
CA ALA A 294 -5.64 -8.44 -19.65
C ALA A 294 -5.89 -9.95 -19.67
N ASP A 295 -5.58 -10.66 -18.58
CA ASP A 295 -6.06 -12.04 -18.37
C ASP A 295 -7.59 -12.04 -18.30
N PRO A 296 -8.29 -12.79 -19.18
CA PRO A 296 -9.73 -12.69 -19.30
C PRO A 296 -10.48 -13.17 -18.05
N ARG A 297 -9.92 -14.09 -17.26
CA ARG A 297 -10.56 -14.61 -16.05
C ARG A 297 -10.50 -13.56 -14.93
N VAL A 298 -9.35 -12.91 -14.76
CA VAL A 298 -9.18 -11.87 -13.76
C VAL A 298 -9.96 -10.61 -14.14
N ALA A 299 -9.98 -10.25 -15.43
CA ALA A 299 -10.80 -9.14 -15.94
C ALA A 299 -12.30 -9.37 -15.67
N ALA A 300 -12.85 -10.52 -16.05
CA ALA A 300 -14.25 -10.85 -15.81
C ALA A 300 -14.61 -10.83 -14.30
N LEU A 301 -13.68 -11.23 -13.43
CA LEU A 301 -13.87 -11.16 -11.99
C LEU A 301 -13.88 -9.71 -11.47
N ALA A 302 -12.96 -8.86 -11.96
CA ALA A 302 -12.91 -7.44 -11.62
C ALA A 302 -14.20 -6.73 -12.11
N ASP A 303 -14.64 -7.00 -13.32
CA ASP A 303 -15.89 -6.45 -13.89
C ASP A 303 -17.11 -6.86 -13.05
N ARG A 304 -17.20 -8.12 -12.63
CA ARG A 304 -18.27 -8.59 -11.74
C ARG A 304 -18.32 -7.81 -10.44
N TRP A 305 -17.16 -7.58 -9.80
CA TRP A 305 -17.10 -6.83 -8.55
C TRP A 305 -17.41 -5.33 -8.76
N THR A 306 -17.00 -4.76 -9.90
CA THR A 306 -17.37 -3.40 -10.30
C THR A 306 -18.89 -3.27 -10.40
N GLU A 307 -19.57 -4.20 -11.09
CA GLU A 307 -21.03 -4.19 -11.18
C GLU A 307 -21.74 -4.38 -9.84
N VAL A 308 -21.21 -5.23 -8.96
CA VAL A 308 -21.72 -5.38 -7.58
C VAL A 308 -21.64 -4.06 -6.83
N GLY A 309 -20.50 -3.36 -6.89
CA GLY A 309 -20.33 -2.06 -6.27
C GLY A 309 -21.21 -0.98 -6.89
N PHE A 310 -21.32 -0.96 -8.22
CA PHE A 310 -22.16 0.01 -8.94
C PHE A 310 -23.65 -0.18 -8.61
N ALA A 311 -24.11 -1.43 -8.51
CA ALA A 311 -25.48 -1.70 -8.07
C ALA A 311 -25.76 -1.17 -6.67
N ALA A 312 -24.79 -1.29 -5.74
CA ALA A 312 -24.91 -0.73 -4.40
C ALA A 312 -24.92 0.82 -4.40
N PHE A 313 -24.03 1.45 -5.16
CA PHE A 313 -24.05 2.91 -5.31
C PHE A 313 -25.32 3.45 -5.93
N ARG A 314 -25.95 2.71 -6.87
CA ARG A 314 -27.27 3.10 -7.41
C ARG A 314 -28.35 3.07 -6.32
N GLN A 315 -28.30 2.14 -5.37
CA GLN A 315 -29.20 2.12 -4.20
C GLN A 315 -29.00 3.36 -3.29
N ASP A 316 -27.75 3.84 -3.18
CA ASP A 316 -27.41 5.06 -2.45
C ASP A 316 -27.71 6.35 -3.28
N GLY A 317 -28.36 6.19 -4.46
CA GLY A 317 -28.80 7.28 -5.33
C GLY A 317 -27.70 7.90 -6.18
N PHE A 318 -26.56 7.25 -6.38
CA PHE A 318 -25.58 7.62 -7.39
C PHE A 318 -25.86 6.88 -8.72
N THR A 319 -25.32 7.39 -9.79
CA THR A 319 -25.31 6.75 -11.10
C THR A 319 -23.85 6.66 -11.57
N PRO A 320 -23.11 5.64 -11.12
CA PRO A 320 -21.65 5.59 -11.27
C PRO A 320 -21.15 5.86 -12.69
N GLU A 321 -21.83 5.36 -13.70
CA GLU A 321 -21.45 5.49 -15.11
C GLU A 321 -21.82 6.85 -15.73
N ARG A 322 -22.61 7.66 -15.02
CA ARG A 322 -23.07 8.95 -15.54
C ARG A 322 -21.89 9.91 -15.67
N VAL A 323 -21.60 10.32 -16.88
CA VAL A 323 -20.66 11.43 -17.14
C VAL A 323 -21.28 12.72 -16.61
N ILE A 324 -20.57 13.43 -15.74
CA ILE A 324 -21.03 14.68 -15.09
C ILE A 324 -20.39 15.93 -15.68
N ALA A 325 -19.18 15.79 -16.20
CA ALA A 325 -18.42 16.89 -16.82
C ALA A 325 -17.50 16.34 -17.91
N VAL A 326 -17.03 17.20 -18.80
CA VAL A 326 -15.96 16.89 -19.76
C VAL A 326 -14.87 17.94 -19.57
N THR A 327 -13.77 17.54 -18.89
CA THR A 327 -12.69 18.46 -18.55
C THR A 327 -11.76 18.69 -19.72
N ASP A 328 -11.18 19.88 -19.81
CA ASP A 328 -10.17 20.27 -20.81
C ASP A 328 -8.72 20.14 -20.27
N GLU A 329 -8.58 19.81 -18.98
CA GLU A 329 -7.31 19.62 -18.31
C GLU A 329 -7.37 18.38 -17.38
N PRO A 330 -6.22 17.75 -17.09
CA PRO A 330 -6.18 16.65 -16.14
C PRO A 330 -6.43 17.12 -14.69
N LEU A 331 -7.01 16.26 -13.88
CA LEU A 331 -7.23 16.49 -12.46
C LEU A 331 -6.30 15.59 -11.64
N ASP A 332 -5.26 16.19 -11.07
CA ASP A 332 -4.25 15.51 -10.26
C ASP A 332 -4.77 15.28 -8.85
N GLY A 333 -4.98 14.02 -8.50
CA GLY A 333 -5.38 13.53 -7.17
C GLY A 333 -4.33 12.63 -6.55
N LEU A 334 -3.09 12.62 -7.06
CA LEU A 334 -1.99 11.85 -6.48
C LEU A 334 -1.71 12.27 -5.04
N GLU A 335 -1.41 11.29 -4.19
CA GLU A 335 -1.09 11.52 -2.79
C GLU A 335 0.07 12.52 -2.63
N ALA A 336 1.12 12.35 -3.42
CA ALA A 336 2.27 13.25 -3.48
C ALA A 336 1.89 14.71 -3.79
N THR A 337 0.79 14.95 -4.51
CA THR A 337 0.27 16.29 -4.77
C THR A 337 -0.65 16.76 -3.66
N VAL A 338 -1.69 16.00 -3.35
CA VAL A 338 -2.77 16.48 -2.44
C VAL A 338 -2.33 16.61 -0.98
N ARG A 339 -1.25 15.95 -0.57
CA ARG A 339 -0.68 16.13 0.78
C ARG A 339 0.39 17.23 0.87
N ASN A 340 0.79 17.84 -0.25
CA ASN A 340 1.95 18.73 -0.26
C ASN A 340 1.68 20.12 -0.82
N ARG A 341 0.68 20.28 -1.68
CA ARG A 341 0.42 21.55 -2.37
C ARG A 341 -1.03 21.65 -2.86
N PRO A 342 -1.56 22.87 -3.01
CA PRO A 342 -2.82 23.08 -3.69
C PRO A 342 -2.76 22.61 -5.15
N GLY A 343 -3.85 22.03 -5.65
CA GLY A 343 -4.01 21.61 -7.03
C GLY A 343 -5.39 22.00 -7.59
N ARG A 344 -5.59 21.74 -8.89
CA ARG A 344 -6.86 22.03 -9.54
C ARG A 344 -8.02 21.28 -8.88
N LEU A 345 -7.84 19.97 -8.67
CA LEU A 345 -8.84 19.12 -8.01
C LEU A 345 -9.20 19.62 -6.61
N THR A 346 -8.19 19.89 -5.79
CA THR A 346 -8.41 20.34 -4.41
C THR A 346 -9.05 21.73 -4.35
N GLY A 347 -8.72 22.61 -5.30
CA GLY A 347 -9.37 23.90 -5.47
C GLY A 347 -10.84 23.78 -5.85
N LEU A 348 -11.22 22.81 -6.69
CA LEU A 348 -12.63 22.52 -7.02
C LEU A 348 -13.40 22.06 -5.80
N ILE A 349 -12.84 21.14 -5.01
CA ILE A 349 -13.49 20.65 -3.76
C ILE A 349 -13.73 21.81 -2.80
N ALA A 350 -12.71 22.64 -2.53
CA ALA A 350 -12.84 23.77 -1.60
C ALA A 350 -13.88 24.79 -2.09
N ARG A 351 -13.92 25.10 -3.40
CA ARG A 351 -14.95 26.00 -3.97
C ARG A 351 -16.35 25.40 -3.89
N ALA A 352 -16.49 24.08 -4.14
CA ALA A 352 -17.76 23.39 -4.00
C ALA A 352 -18.30 23.51 -2.59
N MET A 353 -17.46 23.30 -1.57
CA MET A 353 -17.83 23.47 -0.16
C MET A 353 -18.24 24.92 0.16
N LEU A 354 -17.52 25.91 -0.34
CA LEU A 354 -17.83 27.32 -0.16
C LEU A 354 -19.19 27.70 -0.79
N ARG A 355 -19.47 27.15 -1.98
CA ARG A 355 -20.76 27.34 -2.67
C ARG A 355 -21.92 26.72 -1.90
N GLU A 356 -21.72 25.55 -1.34
CA GLU A 356 -22.73 24.86 -0.51
C GLU A 356 -23.02 25.65 0.77
N ALA A 357 -21.98 26.06 1.47
CA ALA A 357 -22.08 26.81 2.71
C ALA A 357 -22.28 28.30 2.44
N LYS A 358 -23.42 28.67 1.85
CA LYS A 358 -23.72 30.06 1.50
C LYS A 358 -23.48 31.00 2.68
N GLY A 359 -22.67 32.04 2.43
CA GLY A 359 -22.27 33.02 3.45
C GLY A 359 -21.07 32.57 4.29
N ALA A 360 -20.42 31.47 3.97
CA ALA A 360 -19.12 31.15 4.54
C ALA A 360 -18.03 32.07 3.98
N ASP A 361 -17.13 32.50 4.87
CA ASP A 361 -15.98 33.34 4.52
C ASP A 361 -14.84 32.50 3.91
N VAL A 362 -14.69 31.26 4.36
CA VAL A 362 -13.59 30.34 4.05
C VAL A 362 -14.11 28.93 3.94
N ALA A 363 -13.48 28.10 3.09
CA ALA A 363 -13.64 26.65 3.11
C ALA A 363 -12.31 25.97 3.40
N LEU A 364 -12.35 24.90 4.20
CA LEU A 364 -11.18 24.10 4.60
C LEU A 364 -11.52 22.61 4.55
N PHE A 365 -10.62 21.81 3.96
CA PHE A 365 -10.67 20.35 4.07
C PHE A 365 -9.24 19.76 4.06
N ASN A 366 -9.10 18.54 4.54
CA ASN A 366 -7.81 17.86 4.65
C ASN A 366 -7.47 17.07 3.38
N GLY A 367 -6.21 17.08 2.97
CA GLY A 367 -5.71 16.37 1.79
C GLY A 367 -5.98 14.86 1.88
N GLY A 368 -5.93 14.30 3.09
CA GLY A 368 -6.25 12.90 3.36
C GLY A 368 -7.68 12.47 3.05
N SER A 369 -8.60 13.40 2.79
CA SER A 369 -9.95 13.07 2.29
C SER A 369 -9.94 12.63 0.82
N VAL A 370 -8.96 13.08 0.04
CA VAL A 370 -8.79 12.68 -1.38
C VAL A 370 -8.01 11.36 -1.41
N ARG A 371 -8.63 10.32 -1.96
CA ARG A 371 -8.11 8.94 -1.90
C ARG A 371 -7.97 8.27 -3.27
N ILE A 372 -8.21 9.00 -4.34
CA ILE A 372 -8.13 8.42 -5.68
C ILE A 372 -6.71 7.97 -6.05
N ASP A 373 -5.69 8.66 -5.51
CA ASP A 373 -4.27 8.47 -5.84
C ASP A 373 -4.03 8.21 -7.33
N ASP A 374 -4.62 9.06 -8.15
CA ASP A 374 -4.70 8.93 -9.60
C ASP A 374 -4.73 10.30 -10.26
N VAL A 375 -4.34 10.36 -11.52
CA VAL A 375 -4.54 11.53 -12.39
C VAL A 375 -5.69 11.22 -13.33
N LEU A 376 -6.83 11.86 -13.12
CA LEU A 376 -7.92 11.78 -14.09
C LEU A 376 -7.52 12.58 -15.35
N PRO A 377 -7.43 11.93 -16.53
CA PRO A 377 -7.05 12.63 -17.75
C PRO A 377 -8.11 13.66 -18.16
N ALA A 378 -7.72 14.62 -18.99
CA ALA A 378 -8.70 15.47 -19.66
C ALA A 378 -9.71 14.61 -20.45
N GLY A 379 -10.99 14.95 -20.33
CA GLY A 379 -12.07 14.16 -20.92
C GLY A 379 -13.27 13.98 -19.99
N PRO A 380 -14.07 12.93 -20.23
CA PRO A 380 -15.27 12.66 -19.44
C PRO A 380 -14.93 12.28 -17.99
N ILE A 381 -15.59 12.92 -17.04
CA ILE A 381 -15.57 12.60 -15.60
C ILE A 381 -16.93 12.00 -15.24
N THR A 382 -16.91 10.85 -14.57
CA THR A 382 -18.10 10.14 -14.15
C THR A 382 -18.44 10.37 -12.66
N GLU A 383 -19.63 9.98 -12.22
CA GLU A 383 -19.92 9.96 -10.78
C GLU A 383 -19.02 8.96 -10.03
N TYR A 384 -18.62 7.87 -10.68
CA TYR A 384 -17.69 6.91 -10.06
C TYR A 384 -16.33 7.54 -9.77
N ASP A 385 -15.83 8.41 -10.64
CA ASP A 385 -14.59 9.13 -10.36
C ASP A 385 -14.71 9.99 -9.10
N ILE A 386 -15.87 10.60 -8.85
CA ILE A 386 -16.11 11.35 -7.63
C ILE A 386 -16.13 10.43 -6.39
N LEU A 387 -16.70 9.24 -6.53
CA LEU A 387 -16.67 8.22 -5.47
C LEU A 387 -15.23 7.75 -5.20
N ARG A 388 -14.38 7.65 -6.22
CA ARG A 388 -12.94 7.36 -6.08
C ARG A 388 -12.18 8.51 -5.42
N ILE A 389 -12.48 9.77 -5.77
CA ILE A 389 -11.85 10.96 -5.17
C ILE A 389 -12.16 11.01 -3.67
N LEU A 390 -13.43 10.85 -3.29
CA LEU A 390 -13.92 11.02 -1.92
C LEU A 390 -14.69 9.77 -1.45
N PRO A 391 -14.02 8.60 -1.30
CA PRO A 391 -14.71 7.33 -1.05
C PRO A 391 -15.46 7.30 0.29
N PHE A 392 -14.94 7.98 1.29
CA PHE A 392 -15.59 8.04 2.61
C PHE A 392 -16.81 8.98 2.63
N GLY A 393 -16.96 9.87 1.63
CA GLY A 393 -18.02 10.84 1.59
C GLY A 393 -17.92 11.82 2.77
N GLY A 394 -18.99 11.93 3.55
CA GLY A 394 -19.13 12.87 4.64
C GLY A 394 -19.92 14.12 4.25
N ARG A 395 -20.21 14.94 5.23
CA ARG A 395 -21.02 16.15 5.03
C ARG A 395 -20.17 17.42 5.00
N VAL A 396 -20.56 18.35 4.18
CA VAL A 396 -20.12 19.73 4.36
C VAL A 396 -20.80 20.28 5.62
N VAL A 397 -20.04 20.96 6.47
CA VAL A 397 -20.50 21.57 7.70
C VAL A 397 -20.12 23.04 7.68
N ALA A 398 -21.07 23.93 7.93
CA ALA A 398 -20.75 25.32 8.16
C ALA A 398 -20.70 25.59 9.67
N ALA A 399 -19.60 26.16 10.16
CA ALA A 399 -19.41 26.49 11.57
C ALA A 399 -18.86 27.92 11.72
N THR A 400 -19.10 28.57 12.83
CA THR A 400 -18.48 29.86 13.19
C THR A 400 -17.27 29.58 14.08
N LEU A 401 -16.08 29.97 13.62
CA LEU A 401 -14.82 29.88 14.36
C LEU A 401 -14.37 31.28 14.83
N ASP A 402 -13.82 31.33 16.04
CA ASP A 402 -13.08 32.52 16.47
C ASP A 402 -11.80 32.66 15.63
N GLY A 403 -11.38 33.89 15.31
CA GLY A 403 -10.23 34.12 14.43
C GLY A 403 -8.91 33.54 14.96
N ALA A 404 -8.72 33.51 16.28
CA ALA A 404 -7.58 32.85 16.91
C ALA A 404 -7.56 31.32 16.62
N LEU A 405 -8.73 30.65 16.68
CA LEU A 405 -8.86 29.24 16.34
C LEU A 405 -8.63 29.01 14.85
N LEU A 406 -9.22 29.84 13.98
CA LEU A 406 -9.04 29.77 12.53
C LEU A 406 -7.56 29.86 12.15
N THR A 407 -6.83 30.84 12.67
CA THR A 407 -5.38 30.99 12.46
C THR A 407 -4.62 29.74 12.88
N ARG A 408 -4.90 29.22 14.09
CA ARG A 408 -4.27 28.01 14.59
C ARG A 408 -4.53 26.78 13.69
N VAL A 409 -5.75 26.62 13.19
CA VAL A 409 -6.11 25.52 12.27
C VAL A 409 -5.32 25.62 10.97
N LEU A 410 -5.22 26.82 10.41
CA LEU A 410 -4.48 27.08 9.17
C LEU A 410 -2.97 26.82 9.32
N ASP A 411 -2.37 27.31 10.41
CA ASP A 411 -0.95 27.11 10.70
C ASP A 411 -0.61 25.62 10.84
N VAL A 412 -1.44 24.88 11.57
CA VAL A 412 -1.29 23.42 11.71
C VAL A 412 -1.50 22.73 10.35
N GLY A 413 -2.49 23.17 9.57
CA GLY A 413 -2.78 22.63 8.25
C GLY A 413 -1.59 22.73 7.29
N VAL A 414 -0.91 23.85 7.27
CA VAL A 414 0.32 24.02 6.46
C VAL A 414 1.48 23.21 7.04
N HIS A 415 1.60 23.16 8.37
CA HIS A 415 2.65 22.38 9.03
C HIS A 415 2.51 20.86 8.80
N ASN A 416 1.32 20.40 8.51
CA ASN A 416 1.02 19.01 8.15
C ASN A 416 1.42 18.63 6.71
N GLN A 417 2.25 19.42 6.03
CA GLN A 417 2.75 19.07 4.69
C GLN A 417 3.37 17.67 4.68
N GLY A 418 2.99 16.86 3.70
CA GLY A 418 3.36 15.43 3.60
C GLY A 418 2.42 14.48 4.34
N LEU A 419 1.50 15.00 5.16
CA LEU A 419 0.55 14.19 5.94
C LEU A 419 -0.89 14.38 5.42
N GLY A 420 -1.77 13.44 5.75
CA GLY A 420 -3.21 13.55 5.44
C GLY A 420 -3.88 14.83 5.97
N GLY A 421 -3.35 15.37 7.06
CA GLY A 421 -3.82 16.61 7.69
C GLY A 421 -3.35 17.90 7.01
N TYR A 422 -2.64 17.86 5.88
CA TYR A 422 -2.39 19.04 5.07
C TYR A 422 -3.71 19.64 4.59
N LEU A 423 -3.96 20.93 4.91
CA LEU A 423 -5.24 21.55 4.62
C LEU A 423 -5.25 22.32 3.30
N HIS A 424 -6.28 22.05 2.51
CA HIS A 424 -6.67 22.85 1.37
C HIS A 424 -7.73 23.87 1.74
N SER A 425 -7.73 25.02 1.07
CA SER A 425 -8.61 26.11 1.40
C SER A 425 -9.15 26.85 0.17
N ALA A 426 -10.25 27.56 0.35
CA ALA A 426 -10.75 28.55 -0.59
C ALA A 426 -11.07 29.86 0.16
N SER A 427 -10.91 30.99 -0.54
CA SER A 427 -11.17 32.36 -0.05
C SER A 427 -10.29 32.81 1.12
N ILE A 428 -9.10 32.23 1.25
CA ILE A 428 -8.08 32.67 2.20
C ILE A 428 -6.70 32.67 1.54
N THR A 429 -5.86 33.64 1.89
CA THR A 429 -4.49 33.78 1.38
C THR A 429 -3.52 33.98 2.53
N TRP A 430 -2.25 33.59 2.28
CA TRP A 430 -1.14 33.89 3.19
C TRP A 430 -0.27 34.99 2.55
N GLU A 431 -0.29 36.17 3.14
CA GLU A 431 0.43 37.32 2.61
C GLU A 431 1.11 38.10 3.75
N ASN A 432 2.35 38.53 3.52
CA ASN A 432 3.13 39.31 4.49
C ASN A 432 3.22 38.69 5.89
N GLY A 433 3.24 37.34 5.99
CA GLY A 433 3.35 36.64 7.27
C GLY A 433 2.05 36.52 8.06
N VAL A 434 0.89 36.81 7.44
CA VAL A 434 -0.43 36.71 8.07
C VAL A 434 -1.48 36.12 7.13
N TRP A 435 -2.42 35.40 7.70
CA TRP A 435 -3.59 34.91 6.97
C TRP A 435 -4.56 36.07 6.69
N GLN A 436 -5.13 36.09 5.50
CA GLN A 436 -6.08 37.12 5.07
C GLN A 436 -7.37 36.50 4.55
N VAL A 437 -8.50 37.02 4.99
CA VAL A 437 -9.84 36.71 4.50
C VAL A 437 -10.43 37.98 3.87
N GLY A 438 -10.87 37.89 2.61
CA GLY A 438 -11.39 39.04 1.87
C GLY A 438 -10.37 40.18 1.76
N GLY A 439 -9.08 39.89 1.66
CA GLY A 439 -7.99 40.88 1.57
C GLY A 439 -7.69 41.62 2.87
N LYS A 440 -8.17 41.12 4.02
CA LYS A 440 -7.91 41.70 5.35
C LYS A 440 -7.26 40.66 6.25
N PRO A 441 -6.26 41.03 7.07
CA PRO A 441 -5.72 40.15 8.08
C PRO A 441 -6.80 39.52 8.95
N VAL A 442 -6.63 38.23 9.30
CA VAL A 442 -7.54 37.55 10.23
C VAL A 442 -7.44 38.24 11.60
N ASP A 443 -8.53 38.80 12.07
CA ASP A 443 -8.62 39.35 13.42
C ASP A 443 -8.80 38.21 14.43
N PRO A 444 -7.88 38.00 15.37
CA PRO A 444 -7.99 36.94 16.37
C PRO A 444 -9.27 36.99 17.21
N ALA A 445 -9.82 38.19 17.45
CA ALA A 445 -11.08 38.41 18.17
C ALA A 445 -12.31 38.37 17.25
N GLY A 446 -12.10 38.33 15.94
CA GLY A 446 -13.15 38.24 14.92
C GLY A 446 -13.81 36.88 14.91
N ARG A 447 -14.92 36.80 14.17
CA ARG A 447 -15.66 35.55 13.94
C ARG A 447 -15.76 35.31 12.45
N TYR A 448 -15.50 34.08 12.05
CA TYR A 448 -15.49 33.69 10.65
C TYR A 448 -16.41 32.50 10.43
N ARG A 449 -17.25 32.56 9.41
CA ARG A 449 -18.08 31.44 8.98
C ARG A 449 -17.23 30.53 8.09
N VAL A 450 -16.99 29.30 8.52
CA VAL A 450 -16.08 28.36 7.83
C VAL A 450 -16.86 27.15 7.36
N ALA A 451 -16.69 26.78 6.08
CA ALA A 451 -17.13 25.51 5.55
C ALA A 451 -16.05 24.46 5.83
N LEU A 452 -16.41 23.37 6.49
CA LEU A 452 -15.53 22.29 6.91
C LEU A 452 -16.11 20.94 6.46
N THR A 453 -15.32 19.88 6.49
CA THR A 453 -15.87 18.51 6.50
C THR A 453 -16.30 18.14 7.93
N ASP A 454 -17.33 17.31 8.06
CA ASP A 454 -17.75 16.78 9.36
C ASP A 454 -16.61 16.03 10.07
N PHE A 455 -15.75 15.34 9.30
CA PHE A 455 -14.55 14.65 9.81
C PHE A 455 -13.60 15.60 10.55
N LEU A 456 -13.32 16.78 10.03
CA LEU A 456 -12.43 17.76 10.70
C LEU A 456 -12.93 18.15 12.09
N LEU A 457 -14.25 18.14 12.31
CA LEU A 457 -14.86 18.44 13.60
C LEU A 457 -14.95 17.25 14.56
N THR A 458 -14.34 16.11 14.22
CA THR A 458 -14.21 14.97 15.14
C THR A 458 -12.97 15.04 16.03
N GLY A 459 -12.00 15.90 15.67
CA GLY A 459 -10.67 15.90 16.29
C GLY A 459 -9.80 14.68 15.89
N GLY A 460 -10.27 13.88 14.92
CA GLY A 460 -9.55 12.66 14.47
C GLY A 460 -8.40 12.95 13.49
N GLU A 461 -8.29 14.18 12.98
CA GLU A 461 -7.22 14.52 12.05
C GLU A 461 -5.90 14.78 12.78
N VAL A 462 -4.77 14.37 12.14
CA VAL A 462 -3.44 14.51 12.71
C VAL A 462 -3.14 15.98 13.08
N ASN A 463 -2.62 16.18 14.29
CA ASN A 463 -2.31 17.47 14.89
C ASN A 463 -3.51 18.45 15.05
N LEU A 464 -4.72 18.05 14.67
CA LEU A 464 -5.96 18.86 14.77
C LEU A 464 -6.93 18.34 15.84
N GLY A 465 -6.45 17.57 16.81
CA GLY A 465 -7.28 17.01 17.91
C GLY A 465 -8.04 18.06 18.74
N PHE A 466 -7.69 19.31 18.64
CA PHE A 466 -8.40 20.42 19.28
C PHE A 466 -9.61 20.93 18.47
N LEU A 467 -9.73 20.57 17.19
CA LEU A 467 -10.82 20.98 16.32
C LEU A 467 -11.98 19.98 16.45
N THR A 468 -12.82 20.22 17.45
CA THR A 468 -13.96 19.35 17.78
C THR A 468 -15.25 20.15 17.84
N ARG A 469 -16.38 19.45 17.74
CA ARG A 469 -17.72 20.06 17.92
C ARG A 469 -17.92 20.68 19.31
N ASP A 470 -17.23 20.15 20.33
CA ASP A 470 -17.32 20.59 21.73
C ASP A 470 -16.34 21.72 22.06
N ASN A 471 -15.48 22.13 21.13
CA ASN A 471 -14.57 23.26 21.35
C ASN A 471 -15.41 24.56 21.49
N PRO A 472 -15.29 25.32 22.60
CA PRO A 472 -16.10 26.54 22.83
C PRO A 472 -15.87 27.66 21.80
N GLN A 473 -14.80 27.59 21.02
CA GLN A 473 -14.50 28.50 19.91
C GLN A 473 -15.13 28.07 18.58
N VAL A 474 -15.85 26.92 18.55
CA VAL A 474 -16.63 26.42 17.42
C VAL A 474 -18.11 26.56 17.76
N ARG A 475 -18.88 27.31 16.95
CA ARG A 475 -20.29 27.63 17.22
C ARG A 475 -21.13 27.51 15.96
N ASP A 476 -22.45 27.59 16.13
CA ASP A 476 -23.42 27.66 15.03
C ASP A 476 -23.23 26.59 13.96
N ILE A 477 -22.99 25.35 14.41
CA ILE A 477 -22.72 24.22 13.53
C ILE A 477 -23.98 23.85 12.76
N LEU A 478 -23.88 23.85 11.44
CA LEU A 478 -24.95 23.46 10.52
C LEU A 478 -24.45 22.42 9.55
N GLU A 479 -25.02 21.22 9.60
CA GLU A 479 -24.74 20.16 8.63
C GLU A 479 -25.46 20.39 7.32
N MET A 480 -24.77 20.12 6.21
CA MET A 480 -25.25 20.32 4.86
C MET A 480 -25.21 19.01 4.07
N ARG A 481 -25.18 19.09 2.75
CA ARG A 481 -25.21 17.90 1.88
C ARG A 481 -23.88 17.13 1.89
N ASP A 482 -23.95 15.93 1.34
CA ASP A 482 -22.79 15.08 1.07
C ASP A 482 -21.81 15.81 0.14
N ILE A 483 -20.52 15.85 0.52
CA ILE A 483 -19.46 16.55 -0.20
C ILE A 483 -19.30 16.04 -1.65
N ARG A 484 -19.60 14.77 -1.91
CA ARG A 484 -19.55 14.19 -3.26
C ARG A 484 -20.61 14.79 -4.17
N ARG A 485 -21.84 14.96 -3.66
CA ARG A 485 -22.93 15.63 -4.39
C ARG A 485 -22.59 17.08 -4.73
N VAL A 486 -21.96 17.75 -3.78
CA VAL A 486 -21.55 19.16 -3.92
C VAL A 486 -20.43 19.27 -4.98
N LEU A 487 -19.47 18.34 -4.98
CA LEU A 487 -18.40 18.30 -5.97
C LEU A 487 -18.93 17.97 -7.38
N ILE A 488 -19.89 17.05 -7.51
CA ILE A 488 -20.56 16.73 -8.78
C ILE A 488 -21.16 18.01 -9.41
N GLU A 489 -21.86 18.81 -8.61
CA GLU A 489 -22.46 20.08 -9.09
C GLU A 489 -21.40 21.11 -9.46
N GLU A 490 -20.30 21.21 -8.71
CA GLU A 490 -19.20 22.12 -9.01
C GLU A 490 -18.54 21.78 -10.35
N LEU A 491 -18.25 20.50 -10.59
CA LEU A 491 -17.67 20.04 -11.86
C LEU A 491 -18.61 20.29 -13.04
N ALA A 492 -19.88 19.94 -12.90
CA ALA A 492 -20.88 20.19 -13.94
C ALA A 492 -21.08 21.68 -14.25
N ALA A 493 -20.90 22.57 -13.27
CA ALA A 493 -20.96 24.00 -13.47
C ALA A 493 -19.65 24.56 -14.06
N THR A 494 -18.50 23.98 -13.75
CA THR A 494 -17.21 24.42 -14.28
C THR A 494 -17.01 23.97 -15.73
N TRP A 495 -17.39 22.75 -16.05
CA TRP A 495 -17.35 22.16 -17.38
C TRP A 495 -18.71 21.58 -17.78
N PRO A 496 -19.63 22.45 -18.25
CA PRO A 496 -20.93 21.97 -18.69
C PRO A 496 -20.77 21.01 -19.86
N LYS A 497 -21.56 19.93 -19.83
CA LYS A 497 -21.59 18.99 -20.96
C LYS A 497 -22.00 19.74 -22.23
N PRO A 498 -21.39 19.39 -23.38
CA PRO A 498 -21.97 19.78 -24.66
C PRO A 498 -23.44 19.34 -24.69
N ALA A 499 -24.31 20.19 -25.22
CA ALA A 499 -25.70 19.79 -25.47
C ALA A 499 -25.69 18.50 -26.32
N GLU A 500 -26.43 17.49 -25.91
CA GLU A 500 -26.62 16.32 -26.75
C GLU A 500 -27.26 16.79 -28.08
N PRO A 501 -26.74 16.34 -29.23
CA PRO A 501 -27.21 16.81 -30.56
C PRO A 501 -28.66 16.40 -30.81
#